data_b9b8a3e4db5f0076a1a0db834b7e631c
#
_entry.id   b9b8a3e4db5f0076a1a0db834b7e631c
#
_cell.length_a   1.000
_cell.length_b   1.000
_cell.length_c   1.000
_cell.angle_alpha   90.00
_cell.angle_beta   90.00
_cell.angle_gamma   90.00
#
_symmetry.space_group_name_H-M   'P 1'
#
loop_
_entity.id
_entity.type
_entity.pdbx_description
1 polymer ?
#
loop_
_entity_poly.entity_id
_entity_poly.type
_entity_poly.pdbx_seq_one_letter_code
_entity_poly.pdbx_strand_id
1 'polypeptide(L)'
;MDIQYLMRQAKKLEKAMTEAKESLATAVSVEAESGGGLVKVVMNGKYELTKLTIDPKAITPDDRALLEDLVTAAVNAAAEKARAAADQHLEKATGGIKIPGIG
;
A
#
# COMPACT_ATOMS: atom_id res chain seq x y z
N MET A 1 21.99 8.15 -32.59
CA MET A 1 21.14 7.39 -31.68
C MET A 1 19.85 7.01 -32.39
N ASP A 2 19.47 5.74 -32.30
CA ASP A 2 18.30 5.22 -33.01
C ASP A 2 17.01 5.57 -32.25
N ILE A 3 16.16 6.37 -32.87
CA ILE A 3 14.89 6.79 -32.30
C ILE A 3 13.96 5.60 -32.09
N GLN A 4 13.96 4.63 -33.02
CA GLN A 4 13.14 3.44 -32.88
C GLN A 4 13.54 2.60 -31.66
N TYR A 5 14.84 2.50 -31.38
CA TYR A 5 15.32 1.83 -30.19
C TYR A 5 14.81 2.52 -28.91
N LEU A 6 14.93 3.85 -28.86
CA LEU A 6 14.45 4.62 -27.71
C LEU A 6 12.95 4.46 -27.51
N MET A 7 12.19 4.44 -28.60
CA MET A 7 10.72 4.27 -28.52
C MET A 7 10.37 2.87 -28.00
N ARG A 8 11.10 1.85 -28.42
CA ARG A 8 10.89 0.48 -27.89
C ARG A 8 11.19 0.41 -26.39
N GLN A 9 12.26 1.06 -25.94
CA GLN A 9 12.61 1.09 -24.53
C GLN A 9 11.55 1.84 -23.72
N ALA A 10 11.06 2.96 -24.22
CA ALA A 10 9.99 3.72 -23.58
C ALA A 10 8.71 2.90 -23.45
N LYS A 11 8.34 2.17 -24.49
CA LYS A 11 7.16 1.28 -24.47
C LYS A 11 7.30 0.15 -23.47
N LYS A 12 8.49 -0.43 -23.37
CA LYS A 12 8.76 -1.49 -22.37
C LYS A 12 8.60 -0.96 -20.97
N LEU A 13 9.13 0.23 -20.70
CA LEU A 13 9.02 0.85 -19.39
C LEU A 13 7.56 1.18 -19.05
N GLU A 14 6.84 1.73 -20.01
CA GLU A 14 5.42 2.04 -19.85
C GLU A 14 4.60 0.79 -19.54
N LYS A 15 4.84 -0.30 -20.28
CA LYS A 15 4.17 -1.57 -20.05
C LYS A 15 4.51 -2.14 -18.67
N ALA A 16 5.78 -2.11 -18.28
CA ALA A 16 6.20 -2.59 -16.97
C ALA A 16 5.54 -1.79 -15.84
N MET A 17 5.43 -0.48 -15.99
CA MET A 17 4.78 0.38 -15.02
C MET A 17 3.28 0.10 -14.93
N THR A 18 2.61 -0.05 -16.07
CA THR A 18 1.18 -0.38 -16.11
C THR A 18 0.90 -1.70 -15.40
N GLU A 19 1.69 -2.74 -15.72
CA GLU A 19 1.55 -4.04 -15.09
C GLU A 19 1.82 -3.97 -13.58
N ALA A 20 2.82 -3.20 -13.17
CA ALA A 20 3.16 -3.03 -11.76
C ALA A 20 2.04 -2.32 -11.00
N LYS A 21 1.42 -1.31 -11.59
CA LYS A 21 0.27 -0.62 -10.99
C LYS A 21 -0.93 -1.54 -10.87
N GLU A 22 -1.20 -2.34 -11.89
CA GLU A 22 -2.30 -3.30 -11.86
C GLU A 22 -2.10 -4.37 -10.78
N SER A 23 -0.85 -4.79 -10.55
CA SER A 23 -0.54 -5.83 -9.57
C SER A 23 -0.44 -5.33 -8.12
N LEU A 24 -0.58 -4.02 -7.86
CA LEU A 24 -0.48 -3.47 -6.51
C LEU A 24 -1.50 -4.10 -5.53
N ALA A 25 -2.67 -4.46 -6.03
CA ALA A 25 -3.70 -5.06 -5.18
C ALA A 25 -3.35 -6.48 -4.71
N THR A 26 -2.57 -7.22 -5.49
CA THR A 26 -2.24 -8.61 -5.20
C THR A 26 -0.80 -8.83 -4.74
N ALA A 27 0.13 -8.03 -5.25
CA ALA A 27 1.55 -8.18 -4.92
C ALA A 27 1.97 -7.47 -3.64
N VAL A 28 1.19 -6.50 -3.18
CA VAL A 28 1.50 -5.73 -1.97
C VAL A 28 0.43 -5.98 -0.91
N SER A 29 0.87 -6.43 0.26
CA SER A 29 0.03 -6.62 1.42
C SER A 29 0.83 -6.25 2.66
N VAL A 30 0.28 -5.35 3.47
CA VAL A 30 0.94 -4.89 4.69
C VAL A 30 -0.01 -5.04 5.88
N GLU A 31 0.57 -5.20 7.05
CA GLU A 31 -0.19 -5.32 8.30
C GLU A 31 0.20 -4.19 9.23
N ALA A 32 -0.76 -3.72 10.00
CA ALA A 32 -0.54 -2.74 11.05
C ALA A 32 -1.49 -3.01 12.21
N GLU A 33 -1.13 -2.52 13.37
CA GLU A 33 -1.95 -2.68 14.57
C GLU A 33 -1.86 -1.46 15.46
N SER A 34 -2.80 -1.34 16.37
CA SER A 34 -2.80 -0.30 17.39
C SER A 34 -3.27 -0.89 18.72
N GLY A 35 -2.97 -0.18 19.81
CA GLY A 35 -3.38 -0.60 21.14
C GLY A 35 -2.81 -1.95 21.58
N GLY A 36 -1.58 -2.27 21.17
CA GLY A 36 -0.98 -3.56 21.53
C GLY A 36 -1.66 -4.74 20.87
N GLY A 37 -2.23 -4.55 19.69
CA GLY A 37 -2.90 -5.61 18.96
C GLY A 37 -4.40 -5.65 19.13
N LEU A 38 -4.99 -4.67 19.83
CA LEU A 38 -6.45 -4.59 19.99
C LEU A 38 -7.16 -4.37 18.66
N VAL A 39 -6.54 -3.63 17.75
CA VAL A 39 -7.04 -3.43 16.39
C VAL A 39 -5.92 -3.81 15.43
N LYS A 40 -6.23 -4.70 14.49
CA LYS A 40 -5.30 -5.14 13.45
C LYS A 40 -5.92 -4.94 12.10
N VAL A 41 -5.14 -4.46 11.13
CA VAL A 41 -5.62 -4.25 9.76
C VAL A 41 -4.64 -4.82 8.76
N VAL A 42 -5.16 -5.21 7.60
CA VAL A 42 -4.36 -5.61 6.45
C VAL A 42 -4.77 -4.71 5.28
N MET A 43 -3.80 -4.15 4.58
CA MET A 43 -4.03 -3.24 3.48
C MET A 43 -3.19 -3.65 2.27
N ASN A 44 -3.76 -3.53 1.07
CA ASN A 44 -3.02 -3.81 -0.16
C ASN A 44 -2.36 -2.54 -0.71
N GLY A 45 -1.65 -2.67 -1.83
CA GLY A 45 -0.92 -1.56 -2.43
C GLY A 45 -1.79 -0.49 -3.08
N LYS A 46 -3.09 -0.73 -3.19
CA LYS A 46 -4.06 0.27 -3.67
C LYS A 46 -4.77 0.97 -2.52
N TYR A 47 -4.25 0.82 -1.31
CA TYR A 47 -4.79 1.44 -0.10
C TYR A 47 -6.19 0.94 0.26
N GLU A 48 -6.50 -0.29 -0.09
CA GLU A 48 -7.75 -0.92 0.29
C GLU A 48 -7.52 -1.78 1.52
N LEU A 49 -8.39 -1.66 2.52
CA LEU A 49 -8.39 -2.59 3.65
C LEU A 49 -8.96 -3.93 3.18
N THR A 50 -8.18 -4.98 3.33
CA THR A 50 -8.61 -6.32 3.00
C THR A 50 -9.06 -7.10 4.22
N LYS A 51 -8.65 -6.65 5.42
CA LYS A 51 -9.08 -7.26 6.67
C LYS A 51 -9.00 -6.26 7.79
N LEU A 52 -9.99 -6.30 8.68
CA LEU A 52 -10.03 -5.54 9.92
C LEU A 52 -10.40 -6.52 11.03
N THR A 53 -9.59 -6.56 12.07
CA THR A 53 -9.84 -7.42 13.23
C THR A 53 -9.82 -6.56 14.49
N ILE A 54 -10.88 -6.64 15.27
CA ILE A 54 -11.00 -5.92 16.54
C ILE A 54 -11.12 -6.94 17.66
N ASP A 55 -10.21 -6.86 18.63
CA ASP A 55 -10.30 -7.70 19.81
C ASP A 55 -11.56 -7.34 20.60
N PRO A 56 -12.38 -8.31 21.01
CA PRO A 56 -13.59 -8.01 21.81
C PRO A 56 -13.32 -7.18 23.05
N LYS A 57 -12.14 -7.25 23.62
CA LYS A 57 -11.76 -6.43 24.78
C LYS A 57 -11.79 -4.92 24.48
N ALA A 58 -11.64 -4.54 23.22
CA ALA A 58 -11.68 -3.13 22.81
C ALA A 58 -13.11 -2.62 22.62
N ILE A 59 -14.09 -3.51 22.63
CA ILE A 59 -15.49 -3.16 22.37
C ILE A 59 -16.21 -3.02 23.70
N THR A 60 -16.24 -1.81 24.25
CA THR A 60 -16.98 -1.50 25.46
C THR A 60 -17.85 -0.28 25.21
N PRO A 61 -19.08 -0.26 25.75
CA PRO A 61 -19.98 0.89 25.53
C PRO A 61 -19.41 2.22 25.99
N ASP A 62 -18.58 2.20 27.02
CA ASP A 62 -18.05 3.42 27.64
C ASP A 62 -16.81 3.96 26.90
N ASP A 63 -16.16 3.13 26.07
CA ASP A 63 -14.90 3.47 25.40
C ASP A 63 -15.00 3.53 23.88
N ARG A 64 -16.16 3.93 23.36
CA ARG A 64 -16.33 4.02 21.90
C ARG A 64 -15.32 4.95 21.26
N ALA A 65 -15.04 6.08 21.90
CA ALA A 65 -14.08 7.06 21.38
C ALA A 65 -12.67 6.45 21.29
N LEU A 66 -12.29 5.65 22.29
CA LEU A 66 -11.01 4.96 22.26
C LEU A 66 -10.94 3.97 21.09
N LEU A 67 -12.01 3.20 20.86
CA LEU A 67 -12.05 2.26 19.73
C LEU A 67 -11.93 2.99 18.40
N GLU A 68 -12.64 4.11 18.25
CA GLU A 68 -12.54 4.94 17.05
C GLU A 68 -11.10 5.43 16.81
N ASP A 69 -10.42 5.87 17.85
CA ASP A 69 -9.04 6.32 17.79
C ASP A 69 -8.09 5.16 17.42
N LEU A 70 -8.31 3.98 18.00
CA LEU A 70 -7.49 2.80 17.70
C LEU A 70 -7.64 2.36 16.25
N VAL A 71 -8.85 2.37 15.72
CA VAL A 71 -9.09 2.03 14.30
C VAL A 71 -8.41 3.05 13.40
N THR A 72 -8.56 4.34 13.71
CA THR A 72 -7.92 5.41 12.93
C THR A 72 -6.41 5.26 12.91
N ALA A 73 -5.81 5.00 14.08
CA ALA A 73 -4.36 4.83 14.18
C ALA A 73 -3.86 3.62 13.38
N ALA A 74 -4.57 2.49 13.46
CA ALA A 74 -4.19 1.27 12.74
C ALA A 74 -4.28 1.48 11.22
N VAL A 75 -5.35 2.11 10.74
CA VAL A 75 -5.54 2.38 9.31
C VAL A 75 -4.46 3.34 8.79
N ASN A 76 -4.17 4.39 9.53
CA ASN A 76 -3.14 5.35 9.12
C ASN A 76 -1.74 4.74 9.12
N ALA A 77 -1.43 3.89 10.09
CA ALA A 77 -0.16 3.17 10.11
C ALA A 77 -0.05 2.20 8.91
N ALA A 78 -1.14 1.51 8.57
CA ALA A 78 -1.18 0.64 7.41
C ALA A 78 -0.98 1.42 6.11
N ALA A 79 -1.59 2.61 6.01
CA ALA A 79 -1.44 3.46 4.82
C ALA A 79 0.01 3.88 4.59
N GLU A 80 0.74 4.21 5.65
CA GLU A 80 2.17 4.53 5.53
C GLU A 80 2.99 3.34 5.05
N LYS A 81 2.73 2.16 5.62
CA LYS A 81 3.41 0.93 5.19
C LYS A 81 3.06 0.57 3.75
N ALA A 82 1.80 0.72 3.37
CA ALA A 82 1.35 0.43 2.01
C ALA A 82 2.02 1.36 1.00
N ARG A 83 2.17 2.65 1.35
CA ARG A 83 2.86 3.60 0.48
C ARG A 83 4.30 3.19 0.23
N ALA A 84 5.04 2.87 1.30
CA ALA A 84 6.43 2.45 1.17
C ALA A 84 6.55 1.16 0.35
N ALA A 85 5.68 0.17 0.60
CA ALA A 85 5.70 -1.09 -0.12
C ALA A 85 5.29 -0.92 -1.59
N ALA A 86 4.30 -0.05 -1.87
CA ALA A 86 3.88 0.25 -3.23
C ALA A 86 4.99 0.94 -4.02
N ASP A 87 5.68 1.90 -3.40
CA ASP A 87 6.81 2.60 -4.02
C ASP A 87 7.93 1.63 -4.37
N GLN A 88 8.26 0.70 -3.48
CA GLN A 88 9.26 -0.33 -3.75
C GLN A 88 8.85 -1.25 -4.90
N HIS A 89 7.58 -1.63 -4.94
CA HIS A 89 7.06 -2.49 -6.00
C HIS A 89 7.18 -1.82 -7.37
N LEU A 90 6.82 -0.54 -7.44
CA LEU A 90 6.93 0.24 -8.68
C LEU A 90 8.39 0.49 -9.08
N GLU A 91 9.25 0.75 -8.12
CA GLU A 91 10.67 0.95 -8.34
C GLU A 91 11.34 -0.29 -8.94
N LYS A 92 11.00 -1.47 -8.42
CA LYS A 92 11.51 -2.74 -8.97
C LYS A 92 11.08 -2.96 -10.41
N ALA A 93 9.85 -2.59 -10.74
CA ALA A 93 9.32 -2.75 -12.10
C ALA A 93 10.04 -1.86 -13.12
N THR A 94 10.55 -0.72 -12.68
CA THR A 94 11.25 0.24 -13.54
C THR A 94 12.78 0.10 -13.47
N GLY A 95 13.29 -0.92 -12.77
CA GLY A 95 14.72 -1.12 -12.57
C GLY A 95 15.38 -0.01 -11.76
N GLY A 96 14.63 0.66 -10.90
CA GLY A 96 15.11 1.76 -10.07
C GLY A 96 15.04 3.13 -10.74
N ILE A 97 14.51 3.21 -11.96
CA ILE A 97 14.34 4.49 -12.64
C ILE A 97 13.12 5.20 -12.06
N LYS A 98 13.32 6.41 -11.56
CA LYS A 98 12.22 7.22 -11.07
C LYS A 98 11.51 7.91 -12.22
N ILE A 99 10.19 7.77 -12.27
CA ILE A 99 9.37 8.40 -13.29
C ILE A 99 8.69 9.62 -12.67
N PRO A 100 8.90 10.83 -13.22
CA PRO A 100 8.24 12.02 -12.69
C PRO A 100 6.72 11.87 -12.67
N GLY A 101 6.09 12.28 -11.58
CA GLY A 101 4.65 12.22 -11.42
C GLY A 101 4.10 10.93 -10.82
N ILE A 102 4.97 9.97 -10.44
CA ILE A 102 4.58 8.71 -9.81
C ILE A 102 5.07 8.70 -8.37
N GLY A 103 5.08 9.49 -7.66
CA GLY A 103 5.61 9.43 -6.33
C GLY A 103 4.68 9.92 -5.24
#